data_fe2e50053e4d4554ed939a5d8acc6887
#
_entry.id   fe2e50053e4d4554ed939a5d8acc6887
#
_cell.length_a   1.000
_cell.length_b   1.000
_cell.length_c   1.000
_cell.angle_alpha   90.00
_cell.angle_beta   90.00
_cell.angle_gamma   90.00
#
_symmetry.space_group_name_H-M   'P 1'
#
loop_
_entity.id
_entity.type
_entity.pdbx_description
1 polymer ?
#
loop_
_entity_poly.entity_id
_entity_poly.type
_entity_poly.pdbx_seq_one_letter_code
_entity_poly.pdbx_strand_id
1 'polypeptide(L)'
;MELQLSPTQKVPWHTHTNVSDTFYVLEGHMRLFLQDPKEEVNLKPGEVHVVRAARPHLVTNGGTKSLTFLVLQGVGEYDYVPLASS
;
A
#
# COMPACT_ATOMS: atom_id res chain seq x y z
N MET A 1 -9.58 5.13 5.66
CA MET A 1 -8.47 5.58 6.51
C MET A 1 -7.49 6.40 5.68
N GLU A 2 -7.14 7.56 6.18
CA GLU A 2 -6.14 8.41 5.51
C GLU A 2 -4.80 8.25 6.21
N LEU A 3 -3.76 8.04 5.43
CA LEU A 3 -2.39 7.86 5.92
C LEU A 3 -1.45 8.84 5.25
N GLN A 4 -0.34 9.12 5.92
CA GLN A 4 0.69 10.01 5.41
C GLN A 4 2.07 9.38 5.66
N LEU A 5 2.91 9.38 4.64
CA LEU A 5 4.28 8.90 4.72
C LEU A 5 5.25 9.98 4.27
N SER A 6 6.28 10.25 5.09
CA SER A 6 7.40 11.07 4.64
C SER A 6 8.25 10.27 3.62
N PRO A 7 9.19 10.92 2.91
CA PRO A 7 10.03 10.21 1.95
C PRO A 7 10.85 9.05 2.53
N THR A 8 11.08 9.04 3.85
CA THR A 8 11.86 7.98 4.51
C THR A 8 11.00 6.96 5.23
N GLN A 9 9.69 7.16 5.26
CA GLN A 9 8.76 6.23 5.93
C GLN A 9 8.19 5.23 4.93
N LYS A 10 7.78 4.08 5.47
CA LYS A 10 7.13 3.03 4.67
C LYS A 10 6.18 2.25 5.55
N VAL A 11 5.20 1.59 4.92
CA VAL A 11 4.45 0.52 5.56
C VAL A 11 5.15 -0.78 5.14
N PRO A 12 5.79 -1.50 6.08
CA PRO A 12 6.63 -2.65 5.75
C PRO A 12 5.85 -3.77 5.06
N TRP A 13 6.58 -4.73 4.51
CA TRP A 13 5.98 -5.92 3.90
C TRP A 13 4.99 -6.58 4.84
N HIS A 14 3.77 -6.77 4.36
CA HIS A 14 2.71 -7.43 5.11
C HIS A 14 1.66 -7.99 4.17
N THR A 15 0.78 -8.79 4.73
CA THR A 15 -0.42 -9.25 4.03
C THR A 15 -1.64 -9.09 4.94
N HIS A 16 -2.82 -9.07 4.31
CA HIS A 16 -4.11 -9.22 4.98
C HIS A 16 -4.75 -10.49 4.44
N THR A 17 -5.15 -11.39 5.33
CA THR A 17 -5.61 -12.71 4.92
C THR A 17 -6.98 -12.66 4.24
N ASN A 18 -7.88 -11.82 4.73
CA ASN A 18 -9.29 -11.86 4.37
C ASN A 18 -9.83 -10.60 3.70
N VAL A 19 -9.04 -9.53 3.61
CA VAL A 19 -9.51 -8.26 3.05
C VAL A 19 -8.57 -7.79 1.95
N SER A 20 -9.14 -7.13 0.95
CA SER A 20 -8.36 -6.41 -0.04
C SER A 20 -8.12 -4.99 0.42
N ASP A 21 -7.03 -4.39 -0.06
CA ASP A 21 -6.74 -2.96 0.14
C ASP A 21 -6.89 -2.23 -1.17
N THR A 22 -7.62 -1.13 -1.14
CA THR A 22 -7.68 -0.19 -2.26
C THR A 22 -6.92 1.07 -1.87
N PHE A 23 -5.87 1.39 -2.62
CA PHE A 23 -5.06 2.57 -2.39
C PHE A 23 -5.48 3.68 -3.36
N TYR A 24 -5.75 4.84 -2.82
CA TYR A 24 -6.10 6.04 -3.59
C TYR A 24 -5.16 7.17 -3.18
N VAL A 25 -4.32 7.64 -4.10
CA VAL A 25 -3.34 8.69 -3.79
C VAL A 25 -3.98 10.07 -3.88
N LEU A 26 -3.83 10.85 -2.82
CA LEU A 26 -4.31 12.23 -2.75
C LEU A 26 -3.23 13.24 -3.11
N GLU A 27 -2.02 13.06 -2.54
CA GLU A 27 -0.89 13.94 -2.78
C GLU A 27 0.40 13.12 -2.78
N GLY A 28 1.37 13.54 -3.58
CA GLY A 28 2.67 12.89 -3.63
C GLY A 28 2.71 11.74 -4.63
N HIS A 29 3.62 10.82 -4.41
CA HIS A 29 3.86 9.70 -5.30
C HIS A 29 3.99 8.43 -4.48
N MET A 30 3.15 7.43 -4.73
CA MET A 30 3.24 6.13 -4.09
C MET A 30 4.00 5.17 -4.96
N ARG A 31 4.95 4.47 -4.36
CA ARG A 31 5.64 3.36 -5.00
C ARG A 31 5.31 2.10 -4.22
N LEU A 32 4.48 1.26 -4.81
CA LEU A 32 3.92 0.08 -4.20
C LEU A 32 4.61 -1.15 -4.77
N PHE A 33 5.17 -1.98 -3.89
CA PHE A 33 5.80 -3.24 -4.29
C PHE A 33 4.90 -4.40 -3.90
N LEU A 34 4.75 -5.35 -4.80
CA LEU A 34 3.89 -6.50 -4.64
C LEU A 34 4.66 -7.78 -4.91
N GLN A 35 4.20 -8.89 -4.32
CA GLN A 35 4.71 -10.23 -4.61
C GLN A 35 3.57 -11.14 -5.03
N ASP A 36 3.91 -12.26 -5.64
CA ASP A 36 3.00 -13.32 -6.06
C ASP A 36 1.94 -12.86 -7.08
N PRO A 37 2.31 -12.33 -8.23
CA PRO A 37 3.65 -12.18 -8.80
C PRO A 37 4.35 -10.90 -8.35
N LYS A 38 5.66 -10.86 -8.52
CA LYS A 38 6.46 -9.67 -8.22
C LYS A 38 6.10 -8.55 -9.19
N GLU A 39 5.75 -7.39 -8.61
CA GLU A 39 5.28 -6.25 -9.39
C GLU A 39 5.61 -4.95 -8.66
N GLU A 40 5.85 -3.89 -9.42
CA GLU A 40 5.97 -2.54 -8.89
C GLU A 40 4.92 -1.66 -9.53
N VAL A 41 4.17 -0.93 -8.70
CA VAL A 41 3.11 -0.03 -9.15
C VAL A 41 3.41 1.36 -8.64
N ASN A 42 3.40 2.33 -9.56
CA ASN A 42 3.61 3.74 -9.23
C ASN A 42 2.31 4.49 -9.42
N LEU A 43 1.87 5.19 -8.37
CA LEU A 43 0.61 5.91 -8.36
C LEU A 43 0.84 7.39 -8.14
N LYS A 44 0.20 8.21 -8.98
CA LYS A 44 0.16 9.68 -8.87
C LYS A 44 -1.16 10.10 -8.24
N PRO A 45 -1.31 11.36 -7.82
CA PRO A 45 -2.57 11.85 -7.28
C PRO A 45 -3.75 11.55 -8.20
N GLY A 46 -4.81 11.01 -7.63
CA GLY A 46 -6.02 10.61 -8.35
C GLY A 46 -6.00 9.18 -8.88
N GLU A 47 -4.86 8.49 -8.81
CA GLU A 47 -4.78 7.11 -9.26
C GLU A 47 -5.09 6.13 -8.15
N VAL A 48 -5.58 4.95 -8.54
CA VAL A 48 -6.09 3.92 -7.63
C VAL A 48 -5.49 2.57 -8.00
N HIS A 49 -5.18 1.75 -7.00
CA HIS A 49 -4.78 0.37 -7.22
C HIS A 49 -5.36 -0.52 -6.13
N VAL A 50 -5.86 -1.69 -6.53
CA VAL A 50 -6.43 -2.67 -5.60
C VAL A 50 -5.45 -3.81 -5.40
N VAL A 51 -5.12 -4.09 -4.14
CA VAL A 51 -4.32 -5.25 -3.74
C VAL A 51 -5.26 -6.28 -3.16
N ARG A 52 -5.36 -7.45 -3.81
CA ARG A 52 -6.26 -8.51 -3.36
C ARG A 52 -5.80 -9.09 -2.02
N ALA A 53 -6.73 -9.75 -1.33
CA ALA A 53 -6.44 -10.45 -0.08
C ALA A 53 -5.27 -11.43 -0.25
N ALA A 54 -4.49 -11.60 0.79
CA ALA A 54 -3.35 -12.52 0.88
C ALA A 54 -2.16 -12.18 -0.04
N ARG A 55 -2.21 -11.07 -0.77
CA ARG A 55 -1.07 -10.66 -1.61
C ARG A 55 -0.09 -9.80 -0.79
N PRO A 56 1.18 -10.23 -0.64
CA PRO A 56 2.17 -9.43 0.07
C PRO A 56 2.41 -8.09 -0.61
N HIS A 57 2.52 -7.03 0.19
CA HIS A 57 2.77 -5.70 -0.35
C HIS A 57 3.57 -4.82 0.61
N LEU A 58 4.30 -3.88 0.02
CA LEU A 58 5.13 -2.88 0.69
C LEU A 58 4.74 -1.52 0.14
N VAL A 59 4.34 -0.60 1.00
CA VAL A 59 3.94 0.75 0.59
C VAL A 59 5.08 1.70 0.89
N THR A 60 5.56 2.40 -0.13
CA THR A 60 6.64 3.38 0.02
C THR A 60 6.26 4.71 -0.60
N ASN A 61 6.96 5.75 -0.17
CA ASN A 61 6.90 7.06 -0.81
C ASN A 61 7.95 7.08 -1.93
N GLY A 62 7.50 7.22 -3.17
CA GLY A 62 8.39 7.25 -4.34
C GLY A 62 8.82 8.64 -4.76
N GLY A 63 8.44 9.67 -4.00
CA GLY A 63 8.75 11.06 -4.33
C GLY A 63 9.66 11.73 -3.31
N THR A 64 9.73 13.05 -3.40
CA THR A 64 10.54 13.88 -2.51
C THR A 64 9.72 14.67 -1.49
N LYS A 65 8.39 14.60 -1.60
CA LYS A 65 7.44 15.25 -0.70
C LYS A 65 6.63 14.21 0.03
N SER A 66 5.88 14.63 1.04
CA SER A 66 4.98 13.73 1.78
C SER A 66 3.96 13.09 0.83
N LEU A 67 3.72 11.82 1.06
CA LEU A 67 2.68 11.05 0.37
C LEU A 67 1.46 10.99 1.27
N THR A 68 0.31 11.41 0.76
CA THR A 68 -0.98 11.30 1.45
C THR A 68 -1.89 10.41 0.62
N PHE A 69 -2.48 9.41 1.25
CA PHE A 69 -3.32 8.45 0.52
C PHE A 69 -4.43 7.89 1.41
N LEU A 70 -5.48 7.40 0.76
CA LEU A 70 -6.56 6.68 1.41
C LEU A 70 -6.34 5.19 1.22
N VAL A 71 -6.66 4.43 2.27
CA VAL A 71 -6.76 2.98 2.21
C VAL A 71 -8.20 2.60 2.51
N LEU A 72 -8.84 1.94 1.55
CA LEU A 72 -10.19 1.42 1.71
C LEU A 72 -10.09 -0.09 1.72
N GLN A 73 -10.60 -0.72 2.78
CA GLN A 73 -10.53 -2.17 2.91
C GLN A 73 -11.85 -2.81 2.53
N GLY A 74 -11.75 -3.97 1.89
CA GLY A 74 -12.92 -4.75 1.53
C GLY A 74 -13.60 -5.37 2.75
N VAL A 75 -14.75 -5.98 2.53
CA VAL A 75 -15.50 -6.66 3.58
C VAL A 75 -14.80 -7.95 3.96
N GLY A 76 -14.65 -8.19 5.26
CA GLY A 76 -14.01 -9.39 5.78
C GLY A 76 -13.44 -9.14 7.16
N GLU A 77 -12.95 -10.19 7.78
CA GLU A 77 -12.27 -10.08 9.07
C GLU A 77 -10.88 -9.49 8.86
N TYR A 78 -10.62 -8.34 9.49
CA TYR A 78 -9.34 -7.65 9.36
C TYR A 78 -8.24 -8.35 10.14
N ASP A 79 -7.08 -8.51 9.51
CA ASP A 79 -5.84 -8.88 10.18
C ASP A 79 -4.67 -8.15 9.51
N TYR A 80 -3.55 -8.12 10.20
CA TYR A 80 -2.31 -7.55 9.67
C TYR A 80 -1.20 -8.54 9.99
N VAL A 81 -0.65 -9.15 8.94
CA VAL A 81 0.38 -10.17 9.09
C VAL A 81 1.71 -9.62 8.58
N PRO A 82 2.61 -9.19 9.49
CA PRO A 82 3.91 -8.70 9.06
C PRO A 82 4.76 -9.84 8.51
N LEU A 83 5.56 -9.52 7.48
CA LEU A 83 6.47 -10.48 6.87
C LEU A 83 7.90 -10.17 7.31
N ALA A 84 8.69 -11.22 7.48
CA ALA A 84 10.05 -11.09 7.99
C ALA A 84 11.04 -10.52 6.97
N SER A 85 10.68 -10.50 5.72
CA SER A 85 11.54 -9.94 4.68
C SER A 85 11.55 -8.43 4.74
N SER A 86 12.66 -7.85 4.52
CA SER A 86 12.85 -6.41 4.49
C SER A 86 12.85 -5.87 3.06
#